data_88ed463f11dccfe5b2d86014c2857cf1
#
_entry.id   88ed463f11dccfe5b2d86014c2857cf1
#
_cell.length_a   1.000
_cell.length_b   1.000
_cell.length_c   1.000
_cell.angle_alpha   90.00
_cell.angle_beta   90.00
_cell.angle_gamma   90.00
#
_symmetry.space_group_name_H-M   'P 1'
#
loop_
_entity.id
_entity.type
_entity.pdbx_description
1 polymer ?
#
loop_
_entity_poly.entity_id
_entity_poly.type
_entity_poly.pdbx_seq_one_letter_code
_entity_poly.pdbx_strand_id
1 'polypeptide(L)'
;XDIFDGENGEPQITHKHTFIAPISLRNVLNCIKQYAFIQSLYPVILTIENHVSPLQQGKMAEIFVQILGEHLYIPPLNASIHSLPSPNFLKNKILLRGKTLQTFTNSSTTSSRNSLSKKKNSKNLEEFKREGSEKSNSSPQLLIDPNFGKLIALPSFKISPNNIFMDIKEHPSNASPSLSERKVQAFLDSNVPLATYTSTRIVKSFPSGIRQDSSNIDPMESWICGIQLAAMNFQTCDEELDINKGLFSINGSIGYILKPKILLEGRDPRHKTTICCSLEIAIICGQYLPKAEPGNSGIVDPYVSVEIFGIPNDRCKLNTKPVYNNGFNPVWNEKMSFQLRCPELAILRICVKDFDSTSGDEFIGEFSVPVQSIRQGYSHVRLNTGSQHNTDEAASLFIRIAFT
;
A
#
# COMPACT_ATOMS: atom_id res chain seq x y z
N UNK A 1 6.79 -13.41 -3.05
CA UNK A 1 7.06 -13.99 -3.36
C UNK A 1 6.24 -14.76 -3.70
N ASP A 2 6.13 -14.93 -4.79
CA ASP A 2 5.21 -15.94 -5.37
C ASP A 2 6.02 -17.18 -5.69
N ILE A 3 5.85 -18.17 -4.86
CA ILE A 3 6.73 -19.35 -4.87
C ILE A 3 6.00 -20.52 -5.50
N PHE A 4 6.66 -21.20 -6.43
CA PHE A 4 6.15 -22.34 -7.20
C PHE A 4 7.11 -23.51 -7.10
N ASP A 5 6.62 -24.70 -7.48
CA ASP A 5 7.49 -25.86 -7.66
C ASP A 5 8.56 -25.54 -8.72
N GLY A 6 9.77 -25.89 -8.41
CA GLY A 6 10.88 -25.80 -9.34
C GLY A 6 11.43 -27.15 -9.69
N GLU A 7 12.39 -27.18 -10.61
CA GLU A 7 13.05 -28.40 -11.03
C GLU A 7 13.88 -29.03 -9.90
N ASN A 8 14.01 -30.34 -9.92
CA ASN A 8 14.81 -31.13 -8.95
C ASN A 8 14.40 -30.90 -7.50
N GLY A 9 13.12 -30.56 -7.27
CA GLY A 9 12.60 -30.36 -5.90
C GLY A 9 13.03 -29.05 -5.24
N GLU A 10 13.58 -28.10 -5.98
CA GLU A 10 14.05 -26.81 -5.45
C GLU A 10 13.02 -25.71 -5.81
N PRO A 11 12.29 -25.15 -4.82
CA PRO A 11 11.31 -24.10 -5.09
C PRO A 11 11.90 -22.88 -5.78
N GLN A 12 11.10 -22.25 -6.62
CA GLN A 12 11.50 -21.09 -7.41
C GLN A 12 10.49 -19.97 -7.30
N ILE A 13 10.93 -18.75 -7.57
CA ILE A 13 10.10 -17.56 -7.59
C ILE A 13 9.88 -17.15 -9.04
N THR A 14 8.62 -16.97 -9.41
CA THR A 14 8.23 -16.47 -10.73
C THR A 14 6.85 -15.79 -10.59
N HIS A 15 6.37 -15.20 -11.66
CA HIS A 15 5.03 -14.62 -11.69
C HIS A 15 4.16 -15.39 -12.67
N LYS A 16 3.03 -15.90 -12.19
CA LYS A 16 2.13 -16.74 -12.97
C LYS A 16 1.62 -15.99 -14.21
N HIS A 17 1.61 -16.67 -15.34
CA HIS A 17 1.16 -16.15 -16.65
C HIS A 17 2.00 -14.99 -17.19
N THR A 18 3.27 -14.91 -16.82
CA THR A 18 4.22 -13.96 -17.40
C THR A 18 5.39 -14.70 -18.05
N PHE A 19 6.15 -13.99 -18.89
CA PHE A 19 7.35 -14.52 -19.52
C PHE A 19 8.63 -14.27 -18.72
N ILE A 20 8.47 -14.03 -17.40
CA ILE A 20 9.62 -13.78 -16.52
C ILE A 20 10.32 -15.11 -16.21
N ALA A 21 11.62 -15.15 -16.42
CA ALA A 21 12.42 -16.32 -16.11
C ALA A 21 12.40 -16.60 -14.60
N PRO A 22 12.19 -17.86 -14.18
CA PRO A 22 12.20 -18.19 -12.75
C PRO A 22 13.58 -17.96 -12.11
N ILE A 23 13.55 -17.55 -10.84
CA ILE A 23 14.75 -17.38 -10.02
C ILE A 23 14.67 -18.34 -8.84
N SER A 24 15.77 -18.99 -8.48
CA SER A 24 15.74 -19.92 -7.36
C SER A 24 15.42 -19.20 -6.05
N LEU A 25 14.61 -19.83 -5.20
CA LEU A 25 14.29 -19.28 -3.88
C LEU A 25 15.57 -18.99 -3.07
N ARG A 26 16.60 -19.82 -3.19
CA ARG A 26 17.88 -19.62 -2.50
C ARG A 26 18.54 -18.30 -2.89
N ASN A 27 18.59 -17.99 -4.19
CA ASN A 27 19.22 -16.76 -4.67
C ASN A 27 18.49 -15.53 -4.13
N VAL A 28 17.15 -15.55 -4.16
CA VAL A 28 16.34 -14.44 -3.65
C VAL A 28 16.54 -14.25 -2.14
N LEU A 29 16.55 -15.33 -1.35
CA LEU A 29 16.72 -15.24 0.10
C LEU A 29 18.14 -14.81 0.48
N ASN A 30 19.16 -15.23 -0.26
CA ASN A 30 20.53 -14.76 -0.03
C ASN A 30 20.64 -13.25 -0.30
N CYS A 31 20.03 -12.77 -1.38
CA CYS A 31 19.98 -11.35 -1.68
C CYS A 31 19.26 -10.57 -0.56
N ILE A 32 18.09 -11.06 -0.12
CA ILE A 32 17.36 -10.43 0.98
C ILE A 32 18.22 -10.38 2.24
N LYS A 33 18.84 -11.50 2.62
CA LYS A 33 19.69 -11.58 3.80
C LYS A 33 20.85 -10.56 3.75
N GLN A 34 21.44 -10.42 2.56
CA GLN A 34 22.57 -9.50 2.36
C GLN A 34 22.17 -8.02 2.50
N TYR A 35 20.99 -7.65 1.99
CA TYR A 35 20.62 -6.23 1.84
C TYR A 35 19.54 -5.74 2.79
N ALA A 36 18.80 -6.63 3.45
CA ALA A 36 17.59 -6.26 4.21
C ALA A 36 17.82 -5.20 5.29
N PHE A 37 19.00 -5.18 5.91
CA PHE A 37 19.25 -4.36 7.09
C PHE A 37 20.37 -3.32 6.89
N ILE A 38 20.74 -3.02 5.63
CA ILE A 38 21.75 -2.01 5.32
C ILE A 38 21.25 -0.61 5.64
N GLN A 39 20.05 -0.26 5.16
CA GLN A 39 19.49 1.08 5.32
C GLN A 39 18.77 1.27 6.65
N SER A 40 18.16 0.20 7.17
CA SER A 40 17.37 0.26 8.38
C SER A 40 17.41 -1.10 9.08
N LEU A 41 17.54 -1.09 10.40
CA LEU A 41 17.49 -2.34 11.19
C LEU A 41 16.05 -2.82 11.45
N TYR A 42 15.03 -2.03 11.09
CA TYR A 42 13.65 -2.37 11.37
C TYR A 42 13.18 -3.58 10.54
N PRO A 43 12.19 -4.35 11.06
CA PRO A 43 11.87 -5.66 10.47
C PRO A 43 11.38 -5.58 9.03
N VAL A 44 11.68 -6.63 8.26
CA VAL A 44 11.20 -6.82 6.90
C VAL A 44 10.07 -7.85 6.91
N ILE A 45 8.94 -7.55 6.26
CA ILE A 45 7.79 -8.46 6.15
C ILE A 45 7.76 -9.02 4.72
N LEU A 46 7.95 -10.34 4.58
CA LEU A 46 7.85 -11.02 3.30
C LEU A 46 6.46 -11.66 3.17
N THR A 47 5.64 -11.13 2.27
CA THR A 47 4.37 -11.76 1.93
C THR A 47 4.61 -12.91 0.97
N ILE A 48 4.26 -14.13 1.40
CA ILE A 48 4.46 -15.37 0.64
C ILE A 48 3.13 -15.78 0.00
N GLU A 49 3.10 -15.84 -1.32
CA GLU A 49 2.03 -16.50 -2.07
C GLU A 49 2.52 -17.92 -2.40
N ASN A 50 2.02 -18.86 -1.61
CA ASN A 50 2.47 -20.24 -1.68
C ASN A 50 1.68 -21.01 -2.74
N HIS A 51 2.33 -21.31 -3.87
CA HIS A 51 1.82 -22.15 -4.95
C HIS A 51 2.60 -23.47 -5.03
N VAL A 52 3.38 -23.77 -4.01
CA VAL A 52 4.26 -24.96 -3.96
C VAL A 52 3.42 -26.17 -3.56
N SER A 53 3.66 -27.30 -4.23
CA SER A 53 3.03 -28.59 -3.87
C SER A 53 3.47 -29.05 -2.47
N PRO A 54 2.67 -29.86 -1.79
CA PRO A 54 3.06 -30.35 -0.45
C PRO A 54 4.44 -31.02 -0.41
N LEU A 55 4.83 -31.67 -1.49
CA LEU A 55 6.14 -32.34 -1.61
C LEU A 55 7.32 -31.37 -1.48
N GLN A 56 7.19 -30.18 -2.09
CA GLN A 56 8.28 -29.20 -2.04
C GLN A 56 8.15 -28.18 -0.89
N GLN A 57 7.01 -28.11 -0.20
CA GLN A 57 6.83 -27.15 0.90
C GLN A 57 7.76 -27.42 2.09
N GLY A 58 8.02 -28.69 2.41
CA GLY A 58 8.99 -29.04 3.44
C GLY A 58 10.38 -28.52 3.10
N LYS A 59 10.79 -28.71 1.84
CA LYS A 59 12.08 -28.20 1.33
C LYS A 59 12.11 -26.67 1.37
N MET A 60 11.00 -26.02 0.98
CA MET A 60 10.86 -24.59 1.07
C MET A 60 11.08 -24.08 2.52
N ALA A 61 10.48 -24.75 3.50
CA ALA A 61 10.65 -24.39 4.91
C ALA A 61 12.12 -24.52 5.36
N GLU A 62 12.78 -25.63 4.97
CA GLU A 62 14.21 -25.82 5.25
C GLU A 62 15.06 -24.68 4.69
N ILE A 63 14.81 -24.28 3.45
CA ILE A 63 15.55 -23.20 2.77
C ILE A 63 15.39 -21.88 3.52
N PHE A 64 14.16 -21.52 3.96
CA PHE A 64 13.93 -20.32 4.76
C PHE A 64 14.76 -20.35 6.06
N VAL A 65 14.72 -21.47 6.78
CA VAL A 65 15.44 -21.61 8.05
C VAL A 65 16.97 -21.57 7.83
N GLN A 66 17.47 -22.33 6.86
CA GLN A 66 18.92 -22.40 6.58
C GLN A 66 19.51 -21.04 6.18
N ILE A 67 18.84 -20.33 5.29
CA ILE A 67 19.40 -19.10 4.73
C ILE A 67 19.20 -17.93 5.68
N LEU A 68 17.97 -17.70 6.14
CA LEU A 68 17.68 -16.54 6.97
C LEU A 68 18.22 -16.71 8.41
N GLY A 69 18.25 -17.95 8.91
CA GLY A 69 18.84 -18.26 10.23
C GLY A 69 18.24 -17.39 11.35
N GLU A 70 19.11 -16.74 12.09
CA GLU A 70 18.71 -15.89 13.23
C GLU A 70 17.84 -14.69 12.84
N HIS A 71 17.90 -14.27 11.57
CA HIS A 71 17.05 -13.18 11.09
C HIS A 71 15.58 -13.61 10.93
N LEU A 72 15.30 -14.91 10.79
CA LEU A 72 13.91 -15.36 10.63
C LEU A 72 13.20 -15.32 11.99
N TYR A 73 12.11 -14.53 12.06
CA TYR A 73 11.28 -14.51 13.26
C TYR A 73 10.27 -15.65 13.21
N ILE A 74 10.41 -16.59 14.14
CA ILE A 74 9.47 -17.71 14.31
C ILE A 74 8.67 -17.43 15.58
N PRO A 75 7.33 -17.28 15.47
CA PRO A 75 6.53 -17.00 16.67
C PRO A 75 6.54 -18.18 17.64
N PRO A 76 6.52 -17.94 18.95
CA PRO A 76 6.47 -19.02 19.93
C PRO A 76 5.19 -19.86 19.76
N LEU A 77 5.33 -21.18 19.85
CA LEU A 77 4.25 -22.15 19.60
C LEU A 77 3.05 -21.99 20.55
N ASN A 78 3.29 -21.58 21.80
CA ASN A 78 2.27 -21.52 22.84
C ASN A 78 1.95 -20.10 23.31
N ALA A 79 2.44 -19.09 22.62
CA ALA A 79 2.11 -17.72 23.01
C ALA A 79 0.68 -17.39 22.58
N SER A 80 -0.18 -17.17 23.55
CA SER A 80 -1.39 -16.38 23.26
C SER A 80 -0.87 -15.00 22.88
N ILE A 81 -0.79 -14.73 21.57
CA ILE A 81 -0.27 -13.45 21.10
C ILE A 81 -1.36 -12.41 21.36
N HIS A 82 -1.30 -11.81 22.56
CA HIS A 82 -2.23 -10.74 22.94
C HIS A 82 -1.92 -9.42 22.23
N SER A 83 -0.67 -9.25 21.81
CA SER A 83 -0.24 -8.09 21.03
C SER A 83 0.96 -8.45 20.17
N LEU A 84 1.10 -7.79 19.02
CA LEU A 84 2.28 -7.93 18.17
C LEU A 84 3.49 -7.29 18.87
N PRO A 85 4.68 -7.94 18.80
CA PRO A 85 5.90 -7.27 19.25
C PRO A 85 6.12 -5.96 18.49
N SER A 86 6.71 -4.97 19.16
CA SER A 86 7.00 -3.69 18.51
C SER A 86 8.05 -3.84 17.39
N PRO A 87 8.05 -2.96 16.39
CA PRO A 87 9.12 -2.98 15.39
C PRO A 87 10.52 -2.85 16.00
N ASN A 88 10.65 -2.11 17.11
CA ASN A 88 11.92 -1.96 17.80
C ASN A 88 12.43 -3.29 18.40
N PHE A 89 11.53 -4.08 18.95
CA PHE A 89 11.84 -5.43 19.46
C PHE A 89 12.24 -6.38 18.31
N LEU A 90 11.66 -6.16 17.13
CA LEU A 90 11.87 -7.02 15.96
C LEU A 90 13.01 -6.54 15.05
N LYS A 91 13.88 -5.63 15.51
CA LYS A 91 15.04 -5.22 14.73
C LYS A 91 15.86 -6.44 14.28
N ASN A 92 16.35 -6.39 13.06
CA ASN A 92 17.10 -7.47 12.39
C ASN A 92 16.28 -8.75 12.19
N LYS A 93 14.92 -8.65 12.21
CA LYS A 93 14.06 -9.81 11.99
C LYS A 93 13.30 -9.72 10.66
N ILE A 94 13.15 -10.85 10.02
CA ILE A 94 12.35 -11.06 8.82
C ILE A 94 11.13 -11.89 9.22
N LEU A 95 9.94 -11.34 8.98
CA LEU A 95 8.66 -11.97 9.32
C LEU A 95 8.01 -12.51 8.05
N LEU A 96 7.59 -13.76 8.08
CA LEU A 96 6.81 -14.32 6.98
C LEU A 96 5.32 -14.07 7.21
N ARG A 97 4.65 -13.61 6.17
CA ARG A 97 3.22 -13.33 6.13
C ARG A 97 2.60 -14.21 5.05
N GLY A 98 1.55 -14.97 5.37
CA GLY A 98 0.95 -15.87 4.39
C GLY A 98 -0.17 -16.73 4.96
N LYS A 99 -0.61 -17.70 4.19
CA LYS A 99 -1.63 -18.67 4.62
C LYS A 99 -1.01 -19.71 5.58
N THR A 100 -1.79 -20.20 6.54
CA THR A 100 -1.40 -21.22 7.48
C THR A 100 -2.58 -22.15 7.78
N LEU A 101 -2.32 -23.29 8.42
CA LEU A 101 -3.32 -24.31 8.75
C LEU A 101 -4.39 -23.85 9.76
N GLN A 102 -4.10 -22.85 10.57
CA GLN A 102 -4.97 -22.42 11.68
C GLN A 102 -6.29 -21.79 11.24
N THR A 103 -6.51 -21.57 9.94
CA THR A 103 -7.70 -20.88 9.45
C THR A 103 -8.96 -21.75 9.34
N PHE A 104 -8.93 -23.02 9.79
CA PHE A 104 -10.01 -23.95 9.47
C PHE A 104 -10.69 -24.67 10.65
N THR A 105 -10.34 -24.35 11.91
CA THR A 105 -10.88 -25.12 13.05
C THR A 105 -12.20 -24.62 13.62
N ASN A 106 -12.76 -23.50 13.13
CA ASN A 106 -13.96 -22.92 13.76
C ASN A 106 -15.23 -22.94 12.91
N SER A 107 -15.32 -23.76 11.84
CA SER A 107 -16.51 -23.79 11.01
C SER A 107 -17.33 -25.11 11.08
N SER A 108 -17.11 -25.92 12.12
CA SER A 108 -17.82 -27.20 12.23
C SER A 108 -18.52 -27.42 13.56
N THR A 109 -19.39 -26.50 13.96
CA THR A 109 -20.44 -26.81 14.94
C THR A 109 -21.70 -26.01 14.62
N THR A 110 -22.50 -26.51 13.67
CA THR A 110 -23.95 -26.31 13.73
C THR A 110 -24.65 -27.42 12.94
N SER A 111 -25.19 -28.31 13.71
CA SER A 111 -26.42 -29.10 13.54
C SER A 111 -26.85 -29.47 12.13
N SER A 112 -26.69 -30.74 11.82
CA SER A 112 -27.52 -31.48 10.90
C SER A 112 -29.00 -31.42 11.35
N ARG A 113 -29.84 -30.78 10.58
CA ARG A 113 -31.26 -31.03 10.61
C ARG A 113 -31.69 -31.46 9.23
N ASN A 114 -32.05 -32.72 9.11
CA ASN A 114 -32.73 -33.34 7.99
C ASN A 114 -34.02 -32.59 7.66
N SER A 115 -34.26 -32.27 6.43
CA SER A 115 -35.61 -32.12 5.90
C SER A 115 -35.63 -32.63 4.48
N LEU A 116 -36.25 -33.80 4.33
CA LEU A 116 -36.77 -34.30 3.08
C LEU A 116 -37.94 -33.42 2.61
N SER A 117 -37.91 -32.96 1.37
CA SER A 117 -39.18 -32.92 0.61
C SER A 117 -38.99 -32.52 -0.86
N LYS A 118 -39.40 -33.45 -1.68
CA LYS A 118 -40.24 -33.39 -2.90
C LYS A 118 -39.83 -32.49 -4.08
N LYS A 119 -39.45 -33.21 -5.15
CA LYS A 119 -39.50 -32.79 -6.56
C LYS A 119 -40.87 -32.26 -6.97
N LYS A 120 -40.88 -31.17 -7.75
CA LYS A 120 -41.90 -30.97 -8.80
C LYS A 120 -41.29 -30.19 -9.96
N ASN A 121 -41.53 -30.74 -11.16
CA ASN A 121 -41.17 -30.24 -12.46
C ASN A 121 -41.92 -28.96 -12.86
N SER A 122 -41.28 -28.07 -13.59
CA SER A 122 -41.92 -27.55 -14.81
C SER A 122 -40.91 -26.75 -15.67
N LYS A 123 -41.12 -26.90 -16.97
CA LYS A 123 -40.34 -26.42 -18.08
C LYS A 123 -40.51 -24.92 -18.38
N ASN A 124 -39.52 -24.43 -19.15
CA ASN A 124 -39.51 -23.28 -20.09
C ASN A 124 -38.91 -21.99 -19.48
N LEU A 125 -38.10 -21.23 -20.14
CA LEU A 125 -37.69 -20.99 -21.52
C LEU A 125 -36.34 -20.23 -21.51
N GLU A 126 -35.65 -20.29 -22.62
CA GLU A 126 -34.36 -19.68 -22.93
C GLU A 126 -34.37 -18.14 -22.91
N GLU A 127 -33.18 -17.66 -22.73
CA GLU A 127 -32.54 -16.41 -23.14
C GLU A 127 -32.08 -15.52 -22.00
N PHE A 128 -30.82 -15.46 -21.88
CA PHE A 128 -29.85 -14.34 -21.79
C PHE A 128 -28.55 -14.86 -21.20
N LYS A 129 -27.65 -15.25 -22.09
CA LYS A 129 -26.25 -15.42 -21.75
C LYS A 129 -25.57 -14.07 -21.85
N ARG A 130 -24.96 -13.64 -20.78
CA ARG A 130 -23.65 -13.01 -20.68
C ARG A 130 -23.58 -12.18 -19.42
N GLU A 131 -22.90 -12.74 -18.43
CA GLU A 131 -22.00 -12.04 -17.51
C GLU A 131 -21.61 -13.02 -16.40
N GLY A 132 -20.34 -13.28 -16.36
CA GLY A 132 -19.50 -13.74 -15.25
C GLY A 132 -20.13 -14.55 -14.12
N SER A 133 -20.53 -15.79 -14.36
CA SER A 133 -20.77 -16.71 -13.25
C SER A 133 -19.40 -17.15 -12.69
N GLU A 134 -19.06 -16.64 -11.52
CA GLU A 134 -18.03 -17.29 -10.70
C GLU A 134 -18.57 -18.67 -10.35
N LYS A 135 -18.21 -19.66 -11.13
CA LYS A 135 -18.39 -21.06 -10.72
C LYS A 135 -17.61 -21.24 -9.44
N SER A 136 -18.29 -21.59 -8.37
CA SER A 136 -17.67 -22.10 -7.15
C SER A 136 -17.05 -23.46 -7.46
N ASN A 137 -15.98 -23.46 -8.23
CA ASN A 137 -15.09 -24.59 -8.26
C ASN A 137 -14.37 -24.57 -6.91
N SER A 138 -14.69 -25.55 -6.07
CA SER A 138 -13.87 -25.86 -4.91
C SER A 138 -12.48 -26.18 -5.42
N SER A 139 -11.63 -25.15 -5.49
CA SER A 139 -10.21 -25.35 -5.72
C SER A 139 -9.72 -26.35 -4.66
N PRO A 140 -8.93 -27.34 -5.02
CA PRO A 140 -8.38 -28.26 -4.03
C PRO A 140 -7.72 -27.43 -2.92
N GLN A 141 -8.13 -27.67 -1.68
CA GLN A 141 -7.51 -27.03 -0.52
C GLN A 141 -6.01 -27.27 -0.60
N LEU A 142 -5.24 -26.21 -0.80
CA LEU A 142 -3.79 -26.30 -0.76
C LEU A 142 -3.42 -26.75 0.67
N LEU A 143 -3.05 -28.00 0.81
CA LEU A 143 -2.52 -28.54 2.07
C LEU A 143 -1.22 -27.80 2.38
N ILE A 144 -1.19 -27.11 3.51
CA ILE A 144 0.01 -26.40 3.95
C ILE A 144 0.84 -27.35 4.82
N ASP A 145 2.10 -27.50 4.47
CA ASP A 145 3.04 -28.29 5.26
C ASP A 145 3.17 -27.69 6.67
N PRO A 146 3.05 -28.52 7.73
CA PRO A 146 3.13 -28.00 9.11
C PRO A 146 4.44 -27.27 9.43
N ASN A 147 5.57 -27.68 8.85
CA ASN A 147 6.85 -27.03 9.11
C ASN A 147 6.88 -25.64 8.47
N PHE A 148 6.35 -25.50 7.25
CA PHE A 148 6.22 -24.18 6.64
C PHE A 148 5.20 -23.31 7.40
N GLY A 149 4.07 -23.89 7.79
CA GLY A 149 3.02 -23.18 8.54
C GLY A 149 3.51 -22.54 9.84
N LYS A 150 4.44 -23.22 10.55
CA LYS A 150 5.04 -22.71 11.80
C LYS A 150 5.92 -21.46 11.58
N LEU A 151 6.43 -21.26 10.38
CA LEU A 151 7.28 -20.10 10.06
C LEU A 151 6.46 -18.84 9.83
N ILE A 152 5.14 -18.95 9.63
CA ILE A 152 4.27 -17.81 9.30
C ILE A 152 3.98 -17.02 10.59
N ALA A 153 4.62 -15.85 10.69
CA ALA A 153 4.44 -14.95 11.83
C ALA A 153 3.12 -14.16 11.73
N LEU A 154 2.69 -13.85 10.50
CA LEU A 154 1.50 -13.03 10.22
C LEU A 154 0.54 -13.82 9.34
N PRO A 155 -0.30 -14.68 9.96
CA PRO A 155 -1.23 -15.51 9.17
C PRO A 155 -2.35 -14.71 8.54
N SER A 156 -2.67 -15.08 7.29
CA SER A 156 -3.70 -14.42 6.50
C SER A 156 -5.09 -14.93 6.88
N PHE A 157 -5.97 -14.02 7.27
CA PHE A 157 -7.38 -14.29 7.59
C PHE A 157 -8.28 -13.58 6.58
N LYS A 158 -9.54 -13.98 6.51
CA LYS A 158 -10.55 -13.27 5.70
C LYS A 158 -11.33 -12.33 6.61
N ILE A 159 -11.61 -11.13 6.14
CA ILE A 159 -12.50 -10.17 6.81
C ILE A 159 -13.46 -9.57 5.80
N SER A 160 -14.60 -9.11 6.30
CA SER A 160 -15.60 -8.41 5.49
C SER A 160 -16.39 -7.41 6.36
N PRO A 161 -16.99 -6.37 5.77
CA PRO A 161 -17.79 -5.42 6.57
C PRO A 161 -18.86 -6.10 7.42
N ASN A 162 -19.53 -7.12 6.87
CA ASN A 162 -20.63 -7.80 7.56
C ASN A 162 -20.18 -8.58 8.80
N ASN A 163 -18.94 -9.06 8.84
CA ASN A 163 -18.44 -9.93 9.90
C ASN A 163 -17.39 -9.27 10.81
N ILE A 164 -17.02 -8.05 10.56
CA ILE A 164 -15.83 -7.44 11.18
C ILE A 164 -15.85 -7.49 12.73
N PHE A 165 -17.02 -7.33 13.35
CA PHE A 165 -17.14 -7.36 14.81
C PHE A 165 -16.92 -8.78 15.39
N MET A 166 -17.28 -9.81 14.63
CA MET A 166 -16.95 -11.20 14.98
C MET A 166 -15.47 -11.48 14.73
N ASP A 167 -14.96 -10.99 13.58
CA ASP A 167 -13.56 -11.16 13.20
C ASP A 167 -12.62 -10.54 14.27
N ILE A 168 -13.00 -9.38 14.84
CA ILE A 168 -12.23 -8.73 15.91
C ILE A 168 -12.15 -9.63 17.15
N LYS A 169 -13.22 -10.33 17.48
CA LYS A 169 -13.26 -11.22 18.67
C LYS A 169 -12.52 -12.53 18.44
N GLU A 170 -12.63 -13.09 17.25
CA GLU A 170 -12.15 -14.45 16.96
C GLU A 170 -10.71 -14.50 16.43
N HIS A 171 -10.26 -13.46 15.73
CA HIS A 171 -8.93 -13.47 15.13
C HIS A 171 -7.85 -13.13 16.16
N PRO A 172 -6.70 -13.84 16.14
CA PRO A 172 -5.58 -13.50 17.01
C PRO A 172 -4.98 -12.14 16.62
N SER A 173 -4.20 -11.55 17.52
CA SER A 173 -3.60 -10.23 17.28
C SER A 173 -2.60 -10.19 16.14
N ASN A 174 -2.01 -11.34 15.79
CA ASN A 174 -1.10 -11.44 14.64
C ASN A 174 -1.81 -11.75 13.33
N ALA A 175 -3.15 -11.85 13.31
CA ALA A 175 -3.91 -12.02 12.07
C ALA A 175 -3.63 -10.87 11.10
N SER A 176 -3.37 -11.20 9.84
CA SER A 176 -2.99 -10.21 8.84
C SER A 176 -3.73 -10.41 7.52
N PRO A 177 -4.99 -9.96 7.45
CA PRO A 177 -5.77 -10.05 6.22
C PRO A 177 -5.16 -9.34 5.03
N SER A 178 -5.54 -9.80 3.82
CA SER A 178 -5.25 -9.09 2.56
C SER A 178 -6.56 -8.65 1.92
N LEU A 179 -6.63 -7.38 1.55
CA LEU A 179 -7.79 -6.77 0.91
C LEU A 179 -7.39 -6.22 -0.46
N SER A 180 -8.07 -6.63 -1.52
CA SER A 180 -7.95 -5.91 -2.79
C SER A 180 -8.56 -4.51 -2.64
N GLU A 181 -8.21 -3.59 -3.54
CA GLU A 181 -8.78 -2.24 -3.54
C GLU A 181 -10.32 -2.24 -3.50
N ARG A 182 -10.96 -3.16 -4.23
CA ARG A 182 -12.43 -3.31 -4.20
C ARG A 182 -12.97 -3.66 -2.82
N LYS A 183 -12.22 -4.46 -2.05
CA LYS A 183 -12.62 -4.81 -0.68
C LYS A 183 -12.38 -3.65 0.29
N VAL A 184 -11.34 -2.86 0.07
CA VAL A 184 -11.12 -1.62 0.82
C VAL A 184 -12.31 -0.68 0.56
N GLN A 185 -12.68 -0.51 -0.71
CA GLN A 185 -13.82 0.31 -1.10
C GLN A 185 -15.13 -0.17 -0.42
N ALA A 186 -15.35 -1.48 -0.34
CA ALA A 186 -16.53 -2.02 0.35
C ALA A 186 -16.58 -1.63 1.84
N PHE A 187 -15.42 -1.49 2.50
CA PHE A 187 -15.35 -0.96 3.86
C PHE A 187 -15.60 0.55 3.89
N LEU A 188 -15.10 1.29 2.90
CA LEU A 188 -15.33 2.73 2.79
C LEU A 188 -16.81 3.04 2.54
N ASP A 189 -17.48 2.22 1.72
CA ASP A 189 -18.91 2.38 1.40
C ASP A 189 -19.81 1.96 2.56
N SER A 190 -19.31 1.13 3.47
CA SER A 190 -20.05 0.71 4.64
C SER A 190 -19.87 1.70 5.78
N ASN A 191 -20.80 1.70 6.73
CA ASN A 191 -20.67 2.52 7.93
C ASN A 191 -19.84 1.83 9.03
N VAL A 192 -19.09 0.76 8.65
CA VAL A 192 -18.31 -0.02 9.61
C VAL A 192 -16.84 0.42 9.53
N PRO A 193 -16.30 0.99 10.60
CA PRO A 193 -14.92 1.48 10.57
C PRO A 193 -13.91 0.33 10.60
N LEU A 194 -13.22 0.12 9.49
CA LEU A 194 -12.12 -0.85 9.41
C LEU A 194 -11.01 -0.49 10.41
N ALA A 195 -10.91 0.81 10.78
CA ALA A 195 -9.96 1.29 11.79
C ALA A 195 -10.07 0.51 13.11
N THR A 196 -11.26 0.05 13.50
CA THR A 196 -11.43 -0.78 14.70
C THR A 196 -10.61 -2.07 14.63
N TYR A 197 -10.54 -2.70 13.46
CA TYR A 197 -9.73 -3.91 13.25
C TYR A 197 -8.23 -3.57 13.13
N THR A 198 -7.91 -2.54 12.31
CA THR A 198 -6.53 -2.18 12.03
C THR A 198 -5.82 -1.49 13.20
N SER A 199 -6.56 -1.07 14.23
CA SER A 199 -5.96 -0.51 15.47
C SER A 199 -5.09 -1.55 16.20
N THR A 200 -5.41 -2.84 16.05
CA THR A 200 -4.74 -3.92 16.78
C THR A 200 -4.12 -4.99 15.88
N ARG A 201 -4.36 -4.94 14.56
CA ARG A 201 -3.90 -5.98 13.62
C ARG A 201 -3.36 -5.34 12.34
N ILE A 202 -2.36 -5.98 11.76
CA ILE A 202 -1.76 -5.51 10.50
C ILE A 202 -2.59 -6.02 9.33
N VAL A 203 -3.05 -5.10 8.47
CA VAL A 203 -3.81 -5.43 7.27
C VAL A 203 -3.01 -4.98 6.04
N LYS A 204 -3.09 -5.76 4.96
CA LYS A 204 -2.48 -5.42 3.67
C LYS A 204 -3.58 -5.07 2.67
N SER A 205 -3.41 -3.99 1.92
CA SER A 205 -4.16 -3.70 0.70
C SER A 205 -3.27 -3.91 -0.53
N PHE A 206 -3.88 -4.12 -1.69
CA PHE A 206 -3.13 -4.34 -2.93
C PHE A 206 -3.98 -3.98 -4.15
N PRO A 207 -3.32 -3.55 -5.26
CA PRO A 207 -4.01 -3.25 -6.52
C PRO A 207 -4.74 -4.47 -7.08
N SER A 208 -5.87 -4.25 -7.71
CA SER A 208 -6.63 -5.32 -8.36
C SER A 208 -5.86 -5.90 -9.53
N GLY A 209 -5.95 -7.21 -9.74
CA GLY A 209 -5.32 -7.87 -10.88
C GLY A 209 -5.85 -7.44 -12.25
N ILE A 210 -6.92 -6.65 -12.30
CA ILE A 210 -7.41 -6.06 -13.56
C ILE A 210 -6.59 -4.86 -14.03
N ARG A 211 -5.71 -4.31 -13.18
CA ARG A 211 -4.79 -3.22 -13.54
C ARG A 211 -3.62 -3.78 -14.34
N GLN A 212 -3.86 -4.05 -15.63
CA GLN A 212 -2.85 -4.67 -16.51
C GLN A 212 -1.72 -3.69 -16.87
N ASP A 213 -1.97 -2.40 -16.72
CA ASP A 213 -1.01 -1.33 -16.94
C ASP A 213 -0.05 -1.12 -15.75
N SER A 214 -0.20 -1.90 -14.69
CA SER A 214 0.56 -1.75 -13.43
C SER A 214 0.36 -0.39 -12.75
N SER A 215 -0.75 0.31 -13.00
CA SER A 215 -1.06 1.55 -12.28
C SER A 215 -1.27 1.29 -10.78
N ASN A 216 -1.02 2.30 -9.97
CA ASN A 216 -1.13 2.19 -8.51
C ASN A 216 -2.56 2.47 -8.02
N ILE A 217 -2.84 2.02 -6.80
CA ILE A 217 -4.06 2.39 -6.05
C ILE A 217 -3.80 3.70 -5.31
N ASP A 218 -4.84 4.47 -5.05
CA ASP A 218 -4.73 5.60 -4.12
C ASP A 218 -4.47 5.03 -2.71
N PRO A 219 -3.24 5.20 -2.17
CA PRO A 219 -2.94 4.64 -0.85
C PRO A 219 -3.69 5.36 0.27
N MET A 220 -4.19 6.59 0.04
CA MET A 220 -4.98 7.31 1.04
C MET A 220 -6.23 6.53 1.47
N GLU A 221 -6.90 5.87 0.54
CA GLU A 221 -8.07 5.02 0.86
C GLU A 221 -7.72 3.94 1.88
N SER A 222 -6.52 3.37 1.76
CA SER A 222 -6.02 2.38 2.70
C SER A 222 -5.62 3.01 4.03
N TRP A 223 -4.89 4.13 3.99
CA TRP A 223 -4.36 4.76 5.20
C TRP A 223 -5.46 5.36 6.09
N ILE A 224 -6.51 5.96 5.51
CA ILE A 224 -7.64 6.47 6.29
C ILE A 224 -8.43 5.33 6.97
N CYS A 225 -8.34 4.12 6.44
CA CYS A 225 -8.86 2.90 7.07
C CYS A 225 -7.89 2.30 8.11
N GLY A 226 -6.72 2.90 8.29
CA GLY A 226 -5.70 2.41 9.22
C GLY A 226 -4.89 1.22 8.71
N ILE A 227 -4.98 0.88 7.42
CA ILE A 227 -4.22 -0.22 6.81
C ILE A 227 -2.73 0.15 6.82
N GLN A 228 -1.90 -0.77 7.30
CA GLN A 228 -0.47 -0.53 7.47
C GLN A 228 0.36 -0.86 6.23
N LEU A 229 -0.07 -1.86 5.45
CA LEU A 229 0.70 -2.35 4.31
C LEU A 229 -0.08 -2.08 3.03
N ALA A 230 0.07 -0.88 2.45
CA ALA A 230 -0.48 -0.53 1.15
C ALA A 230 0.55 -0.94 0.08
N ALA A 231 0.27 -2.01 -0.65
CA ALA A 231 1.20 -2.51 -1.66
C ALA A 231 1.13 -1.63 -2.91
N MET A 232 2.30 -1.21 -3.38
CA MET A 232 2.43 -0.33 -4.55
C MET A 232 3.22 -1.02 -5.66
N ASN A 233 2.94 -0.66 -6.88
CA ASN A 233 3.70 -1.04 -8.07
C ASN A 233 4.86 -0.06 -8.24
N PHE A 234 6.01 -0.36 -7.65
CA PHE A 234 7.16 0.56 -7.61
C PHE A 234 7.79 0.82 -8.98
N GLN A 235 7.45 0.00 -9.97
CA GLN A 235 7.91 0.21 -11.36
C GLN A 235 7.15 1.33 -12.07
N THR A 236 5.99 1.77 -11.53
CA THR A 236 5.17 2.83 -12.12
C THR A 236 5.28 4.08 -11.28
N CYS A 237 5.96 5.10 -11.82
CA CYS A 237 6.11 6.38 -11.16
C CYS A 237 4.88 7.23 -11.52
N ASP A 238 3.94 7.27 -10.59
CA ASP A 238 2.67 8.00 -10.69
C ASP A 238 2.43 8.81 -9.42
N GLU A 239 1.37 9.58 -9.42
CA GLU A 239 0.97 10.42 -8.30
C GLU A 239 0.83 9.63 -7.00
N GLU A 240 0.27 8.43 -7.09
CA GLU A 240 0.06 7.54 -5.96
C GLU A 240 1.38 7.07 -5.33
N LEU A 241 2.38 6.79 -6.17
CA LEU A 241 3.71 6.42 -5.67
C LEU A 241 4.42 7.63 -5.08
N ASP A 242 4.22 8.84 -5.64
CA ASP A 242 4.80 10.08 -5.09
C ASP A 242 4.34 10.31 -3.64
N ILE A 243 3.03 10.22 -3.38
CA ILE A 243 2.52 10.42 -2.02
C ILE A 243 2.96 9.29 -1.08
N ASN A 244 3.14 8.07 -1.61
CA ASN A 244 3.70 6.97 -0.83
C ASN A 244 5.16 7.25 -0.45
N LYS A 245 5.99 7.63 -1.42
CA LYS A 245 7.39 8.01 -1.17
C LYS A 245 7.46 9.18 -0.18
N GLY A 246 6.60 10.20 -0.38
CA GLY A 246 6.51 11.35 0.51
C GLY A 246 6.19 10.96 1.95
N LEU A 247 5.19 10.08 2.15
CA LEU A 247 4.82 9.62 3.48
C LEU A 247 5.99 8.91 4.18
N PHE A 248 6.69 8.01 3.47
CA PHE A 248 7.75 7.21 4.07
C PHE A 248 9.12 7.88 4.04
N SER A 249 9.24 9.13 3.52
CA SER A 249 10.48 9.91 3.58
C SER A 249 10.81 10.42 4.98
N ILE A 250 9.80 10.52 5.85
CA ILE A 250 9.97 10.97 7.23
C ILE A 250 10.53 9.86 8.12
N ASN A 251 10.84 10.19 9.36
CA ASN A 251 11.39 9.26 10.36
C ASN A 251 12.68 8.58 9.85
N GLY A 252 13.54 9.34 9.15
CA GLY A 252 14.81 8.83 8.65
C GLY A 252 14.68 7.79 7.54
N SER A 253 13.55 7.74 6.86
CA SER A 253 13.27 6.79 5.76
C SER A 253 13.44 5.32 6.17
N ILE A 254 13.17 5.00 7.44
CA ILE A 254 13.33 3.63 7.97
C ILE A 254 12.20 2.69 7.52
N GLY A 255 11.21 3.17 6.74
CA GLY A 255 10.08 2.37 6.27
C GLY A 255 8.94 2.21 7.28
N TYR A 256 9.03 2.87 8.44
CA TYR A 256 8.02 2.82 9.51
C TYR A 256 7.66 4.23 9.94
N ILE A 257 6.36 4.50 10.02
CA ILE A 257 5.83 5.75 10.54
C ILE A 257 4.80 5.47 11.64
N LEU A 258 4.68 6.39 12.58
CA LEU A 258 3.72 6.23 13.67
C LEU A 258 2.30 6.46 13.15
N LYS A 259 1.43 5.50 13.44
CA LYS A 259 0.01 5.60 13.07
C LYS A 259 -0.66 6.73 13.88
N PRO A 260 -1.45 7.62 13.25
CA PRO A 260 -2.17 8.68 13.96
C PRO A 260 -3.07 8.15 15.08
N LYS A 261 -3.16 8.91 16.16
CA LYS A 261 -3.89 8.54 17.38
C LYS A 261 -5.35 8.14 17.10
N ILE A 262 -6.02 8.87 16.21
CA ILE A 262 -7.41 8.57 15.85
C ILE A 262 -7.57 7.13 15.31
N LEU A 263 -6.60 6.66 14.52
CA LEU A 263 -6.62 5.30 13.97
C LEU A 263 -6.20 4.25 15.01
N LEU A 264 -5.31 4.62 15.95
CA LEU A 264 -4.95 3.73 17.07
C LEU A 264 -6.13 3.51 18.01
N GLU A 265 -7.01 4.52 18.13
CA GLU A 265 -8.25 4.43 18.91
C GLU A 265 -9.37 3.70 18.16
N GLY A 266 -9.11 3.24 16.94
CA GLY A 266 -10.09 2.53 16.13
C GLY A 266 -11.23 3.42 15.60
N ARG A 267 -11.01 4.72 15.57
CA ARG A 267 -12.02 5.69 15.11
C ARG A 267 -11.83 6.00 13.62
N ASP A 268 -12.95 6.28 12.95
CA ASP A 268 -12.96 6.64 11.54
C ASP A 268 -12.67 8.14 11.39
N PRO A 269 -11.56 8.53 10.75
CA PRO A 269 -11.23 9.94 10.59
C PRO A 269 -12.13 10.67 9.60
N ARG A 270 -12.88 9.96 8.74
CA ARG A 270 -13.77 10.57 7.74
C ARG A 270 -14.90 11.38 8.38
N HIS A 271 -15.24 11.08 9.63
CA HIS A 271 -16.30 11.80 10.36
C HIS A 271 -15.83 13.11 10.98
N LYS A 272 -14.56 13.48 10.85
CA LYS A 272 -14.07 14.78 11.31
C LYS A 272 -14.66 15.91 10.46
N THR A 273 -15.37 16.84 11.11
CA THR A 273 -15.98 18.00 10.45
C THR A 273 -15.35 19.32 10.85
N THR A 274 -14.82 19.38 12.07
CA THR A 274 -14.20 20.60 12.62
C THR A 274 -12.84 20.85 11.97
N ILE A 275 -12.66 22.05 11.47
CA ILE A 275 -11.37 22.51 10.93
C ILE A 275 -10.39 22.63 12.09
N CYS A 276 -9.24 21.95 11.97
CA CYS A 276 -8.18 21.98 12.97
C CYS A 276 -7.19 23.12 12.71
N CYS A 277 -6.90 23.38 11.43
CA CYS A 277 -5.98 24.46 11.05
C CYS A 277 -6.18 24.81 9.58
N SER A 278 -5.67 25.97 9.21
CA SER A 278 -5.56 26.41 7.81
C SER A 278 -4.10 26.42 7.40
N LEU A 279 -3.79 25.80 6.26
CA LEU A 279 -2.45 25.79 5.67
C LEU A 279 -2.42 26.80 4.52
N GLU A 280 -1.59 27.84 4.65
CA GLU A 280 -1.34 28.81 3.58
C GLU A 280 0.00 28.47 2.92
N ILE A 281 -0.01 28.42 1.59
CA ILE A 281 1.19 28.18 0.79
C ILE A 281 1.27 29.30 -0.26
N ALA A 282 2.41 30.00 -0.29
CA ALA A 282 2.73 30.93 -1.37
C ALA A 282 3.80 30.27 -2.25
N ILE A 283 3.48 30.09 -3.51
CA ILE A 283 4.44 29.65 -4.54
C ILE A 283 5.06 30.92 -5.11
N ILE A 284 6.32 31.16 -4.78
CA ILE A 284 7.01 32.42 -5.12
C ILE A 284 7.63 32.29 -6.50
N CYS A 285 8.57 31.36 -6.68
CA CYS A 285 9.26 31.18 -7.97
C CYS A 285 9.83 29.76 -8.07
N GLY A 286 10.21 29.39 -9.29
CA GLY A 286 10.96 28.17 -9.58
C GLY A 286 12.36 28.48 -10.06
N GLN A 287 13.26 27.50 -9.96
CA GLN A 287 14.63 27.60 -10.46
C GLN A 287 15.00 26.31 -11.22
N TYR A 288 15.57 26.49 -12.42
CA TYR A 288 16.17 25.40 -13.20
C TYR A 288 15.21 24.23 -13.45
N LEU A 289 13.97 24.55 -13.80
CA LEU A 289 12.98 23.50 -14.12
C LEU A 289 13.38 22.81 -15.43
N PRO A 290 13.54 21.48 -15.43
CA PRO A 290 13.95 20.78 -16.64
C PRO A 290 12.80 20.72 -17.66
N LYS A 291 13.12 20.35 -18.89
CA LYS A 291 12.12 20.02 -19.89
C LYS A 291 11.39 18.74 -19.48
N ALA A 292 10.11 18.66 -19.73
CA ALA A 292 9.33 17.48 -19.42
C ALA A 292 9.84 16.26 -20.19
N GLU A 293 10.17 16.43 -21.48
CA GLU A 293 10.73 15.37 -22.32
C GLU A 293 12.08 15.76 -22.90
N PRO A 294 13.09 14.88 -22.82
CA PRO A 294 14.35 15.10 -23.53
C PRO A 294 14.13 15.15 -25.05
N GLY A 295 14.70 16.14 -25.69
CA GLY A 295 14.59 16.30 -27.15
C GLY A 295 13.48 17.24 -27.59
N ASN A 296 12.56 17.65 -26.75
CA ASN A 296 11.59 18.67 -27.06
C ASN A 296 12.32 20.00 -27.28
N SER A 297 12.07 20.69 -28.42
CA SER A 297 12.71 21.96 -28.74
C SER A 297 12.06 23.16 -28.05
N GLY A 298 10.86 22.99 -27.53
CA GLY A 298 10.09 24.06 -26.86
C GLY A 298 10.71 24.50 -25.53
N ILE A 299 10.37 25.70 -25.09
CA ILE A 299 10.61 26.18 -23.75
C ILE A 299 9.34 25.90 -22.95
N VAL A 300 9.49 25.38 -21.72
CA VAL A 300 8.35 24.98 -20.89
C VAL A 300 7.52 26.20 -20.43
N ASP A 301 6.23 25.98 -20.28
CA ASP A 301 5.22 26.94 -19.77
C ASP A 301 4.77 26.48 -18.35
N PRO A 302 5.67 26.55 -17.33
CA PRO A 302 5.40 25.87 -16.08
C PRO A 302 4.28 26.50 -15.25
N TYR A 303 3.46 25.65 -14.66
CA TYR A 303 2.55 26.01 -13.58
C TYR A 303 2.72 25.02 -12.42
N VAL A 304 2.26 25.42 -11.23
CA VAL A 304 2.39 24.59 -10.03
C VAL A 304 1.00 24.16 -9.56
N SER A 305 0.81 22.86 -9.45
CA SER A 305 -0.37 22.24 -8.84
C SER A 305 -0.03 21.91 -7.39
N VAL A 306 -0.81 22.43 -6.47
CA VAL A 306 -0.68 22.16 -5.03
C VAL A 306 -1.90 21.36 -4.59
N GLU A 307 -1.68 20.19 -4.06
CA GLU A 307 -2.76 19.27 -3.71
C GLU A 307 -2.58 18.72 -2.29
N ILE A 308 -3.68 18.68 -1.56
CA ILE A 308 -3.76 17.99 -0.27
C ILE A 308 -4.45 16.64 -0.48
N PHE A 309 -3.74 15.58 -0.19
CA PHE A 309 -4.26 14.22 -0.06
C PHE A 309 -4.56 13.98 1.42
N GLY A 310 -5.75 13.47 1.71
CA GLY A 310 -6.17 13.27 3.10
C GLY A 310 -7.56 12.65 3.15
N ILE A 311 -8.27 12.86 4.25
CA ILE A 311 -9.68 12.45 4.34
C ILE A 311 -10.49 13.21 3.26
N PRO A 312 -11.65 12.67 2.83
CA PRO A 312 -12.40 13.30 1.71
C PRO A 312 -12.67 14.79 1.91
N ASN A 313 -12.95 15.23 3.14
CA ASN A 313 -13.24 16.64 3.45
C ASN A 313 -12.01 17.55 3.42
N ASP A 314 -10.81 16.99 3.41
CA ASP A 314 -9.55 17.76 3.35
C ASP A 314 -8.94 17.77 1.93
N ARG A 315 -9.40 16.85 1.05
CA ARG A 315 -8.85 16.72 -0.29
C ARG A 315 -9.16 17.96 -1.12
N CYS A 316 -8.12 18.62 -1.61
CA CYS A 316 -8.26 19.88 -2.33
C CYS A 316 -7.05 20.10 -3.25
N LYS A 317 -7.30 20.59 -4.46
CA LYS A 317 -6.26 20.86 -5.46
C LYS A 317 -6.44 22.28 -5.99
N LEU A 318 -5.36 23.05 -5.98
CA LEU A 318 -5.31 24.42 -6.49
C LEU A 318 -4.09 24.56 -7.41
N ASN A 319 -4.20 25.38 -8.44
CA ASN A 319 -3.13 25.58 -9.42
C ASN A 319 -2.77 27.06 -9.51
N THR A 320 -1.49 27.34 -9.77
CA THR A 320 -1.06 28.68 -10.22
C THR A 320 -1.44 28.86 -11.70
N LYS A 321 -1.32 30.07 -12.18
CA LYS A 321 -1.35 30.36 -13.62
C LYS A 321 -0.04 29.89 -14.26
N PRO A 322 -0.05 29.48 -15.53
CA PRO A 322 1.21 29.17 -16.21
C PRO A 322 2.04 30.44 -16.46
N VAL A 323 3.37 30.28 -16.40
CA VAL A 323 4.34 31.30 -16.79
C VAL A 323 4.94 30.88 -18.12
N TYR A 324 4.60 31.60 -19.16
CA TYR A 324 4.93 31.20 -20.55
C TYR A 324 6.42 31.35 -20.83
N ASN A 325 6.98 30.37 -21.52
CA ASN A 325 8.34 30.34 -22.08
C ASN A 325 9.42 30.63 -21.02
N ASN A 326 9.27 30.10 -19.82
CA ASN A 326 10.25 30.32 -18.76
C ASN A 326 10.39 29.12 -17.80
N GLY A 327 11.21 28.17 -18.16
CA GLY A 327 11.58 27.08 -17.27
C GLY A 327 12.76 27.43 -16.33
N PHE A 328 13.50 28.49 -16.66
CA PHE A 328 14.75 28.81 -15.94
C PHE A 328 14.48 29.45 -14.57
N ASN A 329 13.60 30.47 -14.53
CA ASN A 329 13.30 31.19 -13.29
C ASN A 329 11.88 31.76 -13.27
N PRO A 330 10.82 30.92 -13.46
CA PRO A 330 9.45 31.43 -13.45
C PRO A 330 9.06 32.03 -12.10
N VAL A 331 8.27 33.11 -12.12
CA VAL A 331 7.79 33.79 -10.92
C VAL A 331 6.27 33.81 -10.93
N TRP A 332 5.65 33.22 -9.89
CA TRP A 332 4.20 33.18 -9.73
C TRP A 332 3.70 34.18 -8.67
N ASN A 333 4.31 34.20 -7.48
CA ASN A 333 3.87 34.98 -6.32
C ASN A 333 2.38 34.77 -5.98
N GLU A 334 1.92 33.54 -6.12
CA GLU A 334 0.53 33.18 -5.88
C GLU A 334 0.36 32.48 -4.53
N LYS A 335 -0.74 32.82 -3.84
CA LYS A 335 -1.08 32.26 -2.52
C LYS A 335 -2.28 31.35 -2.63
N MET A 336 -2.24 30.26 -1.89
CA MET A 336 -3.30 29.25 -1.81
C MET A 336 -3.57 28.94 -0.33
N SER A 337 -4.83 28.58 -0.01
CA SER A 337 -5.23 28.25 1.35
C SER A 337 -6.03 26.97 1.38
N PHE A 338 -5.70 26.09 2.33
CA PHE A 338 -6.31 24.77 2.49
C PHE A 338 -6.80 24.61 3.92
N GLN A 339 -8.08 24.20 4.08
CA GLN A 339 -8.70 23.98 5.39
C GLN A 339 -8.54 22.51 5.76
N LEU A 340 -7.89 22.20 6.88
CA LEU A 340 -7.58 20.83 7.29
C LEU A 340 -8.34 20.43 8.54
N ARG A 341 -9.02 19.29 8.48
CA ARG A 341 -9.74 18.66 9.59
C ARG A 341 -8.94 17.54 10.22
N CYS A 342 -8.08 16.90 9.42
CA CYS A 342 -7.26 15.77 9.87
C CYS A 342 -5.82 15.91 9.38
N PRO A 343 -5.10 16.96 9.84
CA PRO A 343 -3.73 17.20 9.34
C PRO A 343 -2.77 16.05 9.62
N GLU A 344 -3.07 15.20 10.60
CA GLU A 344 -2.26 14.02 10.91
C GLU A 344 -2.33 12.92 9.84
N LEU A 345 -3.28 13.01 8.91
CA LEU A 345 -3.40 12.11 7.77
C LEU A 345 -3.18 12.84 6.44
N ALA A 346 -2.94 14.15 6.49
CA ALA A 346 -2.82 14.95 5.28
C ALA A 346 -1.38 14.89 4.73
N ILE A 347 -1.29 14.72 3.41
CA ILE A 347 -0.03 14.79 2.65
C ILE A 347 -0.16 15.95 1.66
N LEU A 348 0.81 16.84 1.68
CA LEU A 348 0.95 17.90 0.69
C LEU A 348 1.76 17.36 -0.49
N ARG A 349 1.23 17.50 -1.70
CA ARG A 349 1.98 17.26 -2.94
C ARG A 349 2.03 18.56 -3.72
N ILE A 350 3.22 18.97 -4.14
CA ILE A 350 3.45 20.12 -5.02
C ILE A 350 4.00 19.53 -6.32
N CYS A 351 3.32 19.75 -7.42
CA CYS A 351 3.70 19.20 -8.72
C CYS A 351 3.83 20.33 -9.73
N VAL A 352 4.97 20.42 -10.38
CA VAL A 352 5.20 21.37 -11.48
C VAL A 352 4.91 20.63 -12.78
N LYS A 353 4.12 21.26 -13.64
CA LYS A 353 3.76 20.71 -14.94
C LYS A 353 4.00 21.75 -16.04
N ASP A 354 4.26 21.26 -17.24
CA ASP A 354 4.31 22.06 -18.46
C ASP A 354 2.89 22.19 -19.02
N PHE A 355 2.41 23.39 -19.14
CA PHE A 355 1.06 23.65 -19.65
C PHE A 355 1.05 23.46 -21.18
N ASP A 356 0.18 22.62 -21.69
CA ASP A 356 -0.05 22.46 -23.11
C ASP A 356 -1.55 22.51 -23.42
N SER A 357 -1.92 23.46 -24.27
CA SER A 357 -3.32 23.63 -24.67
C SER A 357 -3.83 22.56 -25.64
N THR A 358 -2.95 21.69 -26.16
CA THR A 358 -3.30 20.74 -27.22
C THR A 358 -3.12 19.28 -26.87
N SER A 359 -2.06 18.91 -26.15
CA SER A 359 -1.70 17.51 -25.92
C SER A 359 -1.88 17.02 -24.49
N GLY A 360 -2.15 17.91 -23.56
CA GLY A 360 -2.21 17.58 -22.14
C GLY A 360 -0.92 17.90 -21.41
N ASP A 361 -1.05 18.29 -20.15
CA ASP A 361 0.07 18.83 -19.37
C ASP A 361 1.10 17.77 -19.03
N GLU A 362 2.37 18.04 -19.28
CA GLU A 362 3.48 17.13 -19.05
C GLU A 362 4.09 17.36 -17.66
N PHE A 363 4.56 16.26 -17.06
CA PHE A 363 5.21 16.26 -15.73
C PHE A 363 6.62 16.87 -15.82
N ILE A 364 6.92 17.86 -14.98
CA ILE A 364 8.27 18.41 -14.83
C ILE A 364 8.93 17.90 -13.54
N GLY A 365 8.23 18.00 -12.39
CA GLY A 365 8.76 17.55 -11.13
C GLY A 365 7.77 17.67 -9.98
N GLU A 366 8.03 16.94 -8.90
CA GLU A 366 7.12 16.93 -7.74
C GLU A 366 7.89 16.95 -6.42
N PHE A 367 7.15 17.28 -5.37
CA PHE A 367 7.60 17.15 -3.98
C PHE A 367 6.39 16.76 -3.13
N SER A 368 6.53 15.69 -2.36
CA SER A 368 5.46 15.17 -1.51
C SER A 368 5.95 15.03 -0.07
N VAL A 369 5.11 15.44 0.91
CA VAL A 369 5.50 15.41 2.33
C VAL A 369 4.26 15.41 3.23
N PRO A 370 4.27 14.68 4.38
CA PRO A 370 3.18 14.81 5.34
C PRO A 370 3.08 16.22 5.90
N VAL A 371 1.86 16.75 5.98
CA VAL A 371 1.62 18.13 6.43
C VAL A 371 2.24 18.39 7.81
N GLN A 372 2.21 17.42 8.72
CA GLN A 372 2.78 17.55 10.06
C GLN A 372 4.31 17.71 10.07
N SER A 373 4.98 17.39 8.97
CA SER A 373 6.46 17.49 8.88
C SER A 373 6.93 18.78 8.26
N ILE A 374 5.99 19.64 7.85
CA ILE A 374 6.32 20.89 7.15
C ILE A 374 6.70 21.96 8.16
N ARG A 375 7.80 22.65 7.87
CA ARG A 375 8.23 23.82 8.65
C ARG A 375 7.58 25.08 8.10
N GLN A 376 7.15 25.97 8.99
CA GLN A 376 6.67 27.30 8.61
C GLN A 376 7.82 28.20 8.17
N GLY A 377 7.50 29.18 7.34
CA GLY A 377 8.45 30.16 6.85
C GLY A 377 8.80 29.92 5.38
N TYR A 378 9.92 30.49 4.97
CA TYR A 378 10.42 30.39 3.60
C TYR A 378 11.31 29.14 3.46
N SER A 379 11.16 28.45 2.34
CA SER A 379 11.93 27.23 2.05
C SER A 379 12.21 27.09 0.56
N HIS A 380 13.37 26.56 0.25
CA HIS A 380 13.63 25.95 -1.06
C HIS A 380 13.22 24.48 -1.00
N VAL A 381 12.39 24.06 -1.91
CA VAL A 381 11.89 22.70 -2.03
C VAL A 381 12.51 22.09 -3.29
N ARG A 382 13.37 21.11 -3.13
CA ARG A 382 13.93 20.36 -4.27
C ARG A 382 12.86 19.46 -4.86
N LEU A 383 12.87 19.36 -6.18
CA LEU A 383 11.89 18.55 -6.90
C LEU A 383 12.49 17.19 -7.27
N ASN A 384 11.64 16.20 -7.29
CA ASN A 384 11.92 14.90 -7.91
C ASN A 384 11.49 15.01 -9.38
N THR A 385 12.41 14.76 -10.31
CA THR A 385 12.18 14.99 -11.74
C THR A 385 12.44 13.73 -12.58
N GLY A 386 12.16 13.83 -13.88
CA GLY A 386 12.36 12.76 -14.84
C GLY A 386 11.38 11.61 -14.67
N SER A 387 11.50 10.62 -15.53
CA SER A 387 10.57 9.49 -15.59
C SER A 387 10.58 8.58 -14.35
N GLN A 388 11.62 8.66 -13.53
CA GLN A 388 11.74 7.85 -12.32
C GLN A 388 11.45 8.65 -11.04
N HIS A 389 11.08 9.92 -11.17
CA HIS A 389 10.85 10.84 -10.04
C HIS A 389 11.99 10.76 -9.01
N ASN A 390 13.21 11.03 -9.50
CA ASN A 390 14.41 11.07 -8.66
C ASN A 390 14.71 12.50 -8.25
N THR A 391 15.28 12.69 -7.06
CA THR A 391 15.63 14.02 -6.55
C THR A 391 16.61 14.71 -7.48
N ASP A 392 16.23 15.89 -7.97
CA ASP A 392 17.06 16.74 -8.82
C ASP A 392 17.89 17.68 -7.93
N GLU A 393 19.17 17.87 -8.26
CA GLU A 393 20.05 18.73 -7.46
C GLU A 393 19.81 20.22 -7.76
N ALA A 394 19.27 20.56 -8.92
CA ALA A 394 19.11 21.95 -9.38
C ALA A 394 17.64 22.40 -9.35
N ALA A 395 16.70 21.56 -9.81
CA ALA A 395 15.30 21.94 -9.93
C ALA A 395 14.66 22.15 -8.56
N SER A 396 14.14 23.34 -8.33
CA SER A 396 13.57 23.67 -7.03
C SER A 396 12.47 24.74 -7.15
N LEU A 397 11.65 24.82 -6.09
CA LEU A 397 10.69 25.91 -5.89
C LEU A 397 11.07 26.67 -4.62
N PHE A 398 10.90 27.99 -4.67
CA PHE A 398 10.98 28.85 -3.48
C PHE A 398 9.54 29.14 -3.02
N ILE A 399 9.22 28.72 -1.81
CA ILE A 399 7.85 28.79 -1.27
C ILE A 399 7.85 29.41 0.12
N ARG A 400 6.66 29.86 0.56
CA ARG A 400 6.44 30.26 1.94
C ARG A 400 5.23 29.48 2.48
N ILE A 401 5.36 28.96 3.69
CA ILE A 401 4.32 28.18 4.36
C ILE A 401 3.95 28.86 5.69
N ALA A 402 2.65 28.91 5.98
CA ALA A 402 2.14 29.38 7.26
C ALA A 402 0.95 28.53 7.68
N PHE A 403 0.80 28.31 8.99
CA PHE A 403 -0.37 27.69 9.59
C PHE A 403 -1.10 28.72 10.45
N THR A 404 -2.45 28.74 10.35
CA THR A 404 -3.33 29.59 11.16
C THR A 404 -4.49 28.79 11.74
#